data_a1e40d341dac1a96a2e9ea812be0362a
#
_entry.id   a1e40d341dac1a96a2e9ea812be0362a
#
_cell.length_a   1.000
_cell.length_b   1.000
_cell.length_c   1.000
_cell.angle_alpha   90.00
_cell.angle_beta   90.00
_cell.angle_gamma   90.00
#
_symmetry.space_group_name_H-M   'P 1'
#
loop_
_entity.id
_entity.type
_entity.pdbx_description
1 polymer ?
#
loop_
_entity_poly.entity_id
_entity_poly.type
_entity_poly.pdbx_seq_one_letter_code
_entity_poly.pdbx_strand_id
1 'polypeptide(L)'
;MKIKKFIGTVFLATAIVFTCACSKIDYTASTDNESLPLPSFTDDNSREESNVPPANITTELMKENYKIELKDYKLTKEAEEIVKEGTEIFTDVAPFTGEGYIRLGAFQSVDFLIELPTDQHYNITISACGNGGAVTLTTGGTKLIDSENGKYKRWNGNQHGAYKVHQSRLFTDYNVAPVYLEKGINKITLQTVSGSVYIDSITVTEANVKSDRYEKAGTSIAGDEINYGRLQTMSYLKSIYGKQTLTAQYVTPNTNAEIDVIYRNTGRYPAIRCGDLTYCTKAGASLLSGANENTDIELAKEWAKQGGMVMYSWYWYSPIGKTSLYAKDCEFDVTKAVTDNEKYYTLTEEELKLLLDDGSINEECFKIFCDMDSVASQLKILYNEDIPVLFKPMAVTDNETYWWETDEETYKTLWKMMQIRFEELHELSNLIWICPVTKGRMYPGDDYVDIIGCDIFNNSDNANLQGMLNTDALTLNTKMTALTECFFTPDPDILYRENCMWLWCGALDGKYLINSEGYMTGNYISVSQMKKIYNHELTIARDELSID
;
A
#
# COMPACT_ATOMS: atom_id res chain seq x y z
N MET A 1 -17.61 58.13 -11.91
CA MET A 1 -16.74 57.49 -10.94
C MET A 1 -16.70 56.01 -11.28
N LYS A 2 -15.61 55.57 -11.94
CA LYS A 2 -15.49 54.21 -12.55
C LYS A 2 -14.86 53.28 -11.53
N ILE A 3 -15.56 52.21 -11.19
CA ILE A 3 -15.03 51.12 -10.37
C ILE A 3 -14.39 50.08 -11.31
N LYS A 4 -13.08 49.90 -11.20
CA LYS A 4 -12.32 48.86 -11.89
C LYS A 4 -12.54 47.54 -11.19
N LYS A 5 -13.02 46.52 -11.94
CA LYS A 5 -12.97 45.11 -11.52
C LYS A 5 -11.54 44.61 -11.67
N PHE A 6 -10.97 44.16 -10.57
CA PHE A 6 -9.77 43.34 -10.56
C PHE A 6 -10.20 41.85 -10.75
N ILE A 7 -9.76 41.26 -11.83
CA ILE A 7 -9.86 39.82 -12.04
C ILE A 7 -8.56 39.23 -11.50
N GLY A 8 -8.67 38.58 -10.36
CA GLY A 8 -7.56 37.79 -9.79
C GLY A 8 -7.60 36.40 -10.40
N THR A 9 -6.59 36.08 -11.19
CA THR A 9 -6.36 34.73 -11.71
C THR A 9 -5.84 33.87 -10.57
N VAL A 10 -6.67 32.94 -10.09
CA VAL A 10 -6.26 31.92 -9.12
C VAL A 10 -5.53 30.83 -9.92
N PHE A 11 -4.21 30.75 -9.77
CA PHE A 11 -3.44 29.60 -10.18
C PHE A 11 -3.76 28.44 -9.21
N LEU A 12 -4.50 27.46 -9.69
CA LEU A 12 -4.68 26.19 -8.99
C LEU A 12 -3.38 25.39 -9.16
N ALA A 13 -2.48 25.48 -8.20
CA ALA A 13 -1.34 24.59 -8.08
C ALA A 13 -1.89 23.21 -7.64
N THR A 14 -1.97 22.28 -8.58
CA THR A 14 -2.26 20.88 -8.27
C THR A 14 -1.02 20.30 -7.57
N ALA A 15 -0.99 20.35 -6.26
CA ALA A 15 0.00 19.63 -5.47
C ALA A 15 -0.32 18.14 -5.59
N ILE A 16 0.50 17.42 -6.37
CA ILE A 16 0.53 15.96 -6.31
C ILE A 16 1.27 15.61 -5.02
N VAL A 17 0.53 15.48 -3.95
CA VAL A 17 1.02 14.95 -2.69
C VAL A 17 1.04 13.43 -2.87
N PHE A 18 2.24 12.84 -2.90
CA PHE A 18 2.39 11.41 -2.70
C PHE A 18 2.13 11.12 -1.22
N THR A 19 0.88 10.99 -0.89
CA THR A 19 0.47 10.41 0.39
C THR A 19 0.27 8.92 0.16
N CYS A 20 0.77 8.08 1.04
CA CYS A 20 0.21 6.76 1.28
C CYS A 20 -1.22 6.96 1.78
N ALA A 21 -2.14 7.26 0.89
CA ALA A 21 -3.54 7.42 1.20
C ALA A 21 -4.33 6.61 0.17
N CYS A 22 -5.05 5.64 0.65
CA CYS A 22 -6.13 5.01 -0.11
C CYS A 22 -7.12 6.10 -0.52
N SER A 23 -6.92 6.71 -1.67
CA SER A 23 -7.98 7.49 -2.28
C SER A 23 -8.83 6.55 -3.13
N LYS A 24 -9.77 5.83 -2.53
CA LYS A 24 -10.92 5.37 -3.30
C LYS A 24 -11.62 6.62 -3.81
N ILE A 25 -11.62 6.76 -5.12
CA ILE A 25 -12.23 7.91 -5.78
C ILE A 25 -13.73 7.73 -5.70
N ASP A 26 -14.41 8.81 -5.26
CA ASP A 26 -15.86 8.92 -5.30
C ASP A 26 -16.41 8.46 -6.66
N TYR A 27 -17.20 7.39 -6.65
CA TYR A 27 -18.08 7.01 -7.75
C TYR A 27 -19.29 7.94 -7.80
N THR A 28 -19.10 9.24 -7.89
CA THR A 28 -20.16 10.13 -8.34
C THR A 28 -20.03 10.26 -9.84
N ALA A 29 -20.92 9.61 -10.56
CA ALA A 29 -21.12 9.83 -11.97
C ALA A 29 -21.56 11.29 -12.18
N SER A 30 -20.62 12.19 -12.48
CA SER A 30 -20.96 13.45 -13.10
C SER A 30 -21.15 13.19 -14.59
N THR A 31 -22.40 13.28 -15.03
CA THR A 31 -22.77 13.36 -16.44
C THR A 31 -22.42 14.75 -16.95
N ASP A 32 -21.18 14.97 -17.37
CA ASP A 32 -20.84 16.06 -18.26
C ASP A 32 -19.90 15.52 -19.34
N ASN A 33 -20.51 15.28 -20.51
CA ASN A 33 -19.85 14.96 -21.76
C ASN A 33 -19.13 16.21 -22.28
N GLU A 34 -17.84 16.33 -22.03
CA GLU A 34 -16.93 17.03 -22.94
C GLU A 34 -15.74 16.12 -23.25
N SER A 35 -15.82 15.54 -24.45
CA SER A 35 -14.77 14.73 -25.03
C SER A 35 -13.62 15.63 -25.48
N LEU A 36 -12.51 15.62 -24.74
CA LEU A 36 -11.23 16.06 -25.25
C LEU A 36 -10.66 14.98 -26.17
N PRO A 37 -10.14 15.33 -27.35
CA PRO A 37 -9.61 14.35 -28.29
C PRO A 37 -8.35 13.70 -27.72
N LEU A 38 -8.38 12.38 -27.64
CA LEU A 38 -7.20 11.55 -27.36
C LEU A 38 -6.22 11.65 -28.52
N PRO A 39 -4.91 11.84 -28.28
CA PRO A 39 -3.93 11.69 -29.32
C PRO A 39 -3.88 10.23 -29.78
N SER A 40 -4.07 10.02 -31.08
CA SER A 40 -3.89 8.73 -31.72
C SER A 40 -2.42 8.32 -31.62
N PHE A 41 -2.14 7.28 -30.86
CA PHE A 41 -0.85 6.60 -30.90
C PHE A 41 -0.85 5.66 -32.09
N THR A 42 -0.10 6.02 -33.13
CA THR A 42 0.33 5.07 -34.15
C THR A 42 1.32 4.11 -33.51
N ASP A 43 1.09 2.81 -33.73
CA ASP A 43 2.04 1.74 -33.40
C ASP A 43 3.37 1.99 -34.11
N ASP A 44 4.32 2.61 -33.43
CA ASP A 44 5.72 2.61 -33.85
C ASP A 44 6.46 1.57 -32.99
N ASN A 45 6.56 0.37 -33.54
CA ASN A 45 7.27 -0.78 -33.02
C ASN A 45 8.80 -0.64 -33.17
N SER A 46 9.37 0.48 -32.78
CA SER A 46 10.81 0.63 -32.67
C SER A 46 11.25 1.11 -31.30
N ARG A 47 10.91 0.34 -30.26
CA ARG A 47 11.73 0.34 -29.06
C ARG A 47 12.90 -0.57 -29.32
N GLU A 48 14.09 0.00 -29.50
CA GLU A 48 15.31 -0.73 -29.24
C GLU A 48 15.19 -1.31 -27.82
N GLU A 49 14.96 -2.61 -27.75
CA GLU A 49 15.17 -3.38 -26.54
C GLU A 49 16.62 -3.10 -26.13
N SER A 50 16.81 -2.43 -25.02
CA SER A 50 18.09 -2.43 -24.38
C SER A 50 18.39 -3.91 -24.12
N ASN A 51 19.36 -4.46 -24.86
CA ASN A 51 19.91 -5.79 -24.67
C ASN A 51 20.66 -5.83 -23.33
N VAL A 52 19.94 -5.71 -22.25
CA VAL A 52 20.31 -6.31 -20.97
C VAL A 52 19.71 -7.70 -21.05
N PRO A 53 20.52 -8.77 -21.19
CA PRO A 53 19.99 -10.10 -21.15
C PRO A 53 19.19 -10.23 -19.88
N PRO A 54 17.98 -10.83 -19.89
CA PRO A 54 17.33 -11.21 -18.68
C PRO A 54 18.34 -12.11 -17.96
N ALA A 55 18.80 -11.66 -16.80
CA ALA A 55 19.63 -12.49 -15.96
C ALA A 55 18.77 -13.70 -15.59
N ASN A 56 18.99 -14.82 -16.28
CA ASN A 56 18.57 -16.12 -15.80
C ASN A 56 19.39 -16.40 -14.53
N ILE A 57 19.06 -15.70 -13.48
CA ILE A 57 19.64 -15.91 -12.17
C ILE A 57 18.90 -17.10 -11.60
N THR A 58 19.46 -18.27 -11.80
CA THR A 58 18.98 -19.48 -11.15
C THR A 58 19.08 -19.30 -9.64
N THR A 59 18.15 -19.87 -8.90
CA THR A 59 18.08 -19.85 -7.42
C THR A 59 19.42 -20.23 -6.74
N GLU A 60 20.27 -20.99 -7.43
CA GLU A 60 21.60 -21.40 -6.95
C GLU A 60 22.64 -20.27 -7.05
N LEU A 61 22.62 -19.45 -8.10
CA LEU A 61 23.50 -18.28 -8.25
C LEU A 61 23.21 -17.21 -7.17
N MET A 62 21.95 -17.02 -6.80
CA MET A 62 21.60 -16.10 -5.71
C MET A 62 22.10 -16.58 -4.35
N LYS A 63 22.13 -17.88 -4.09
CA LYS A 63 22.63 -18.43 -2.82
C LYS A 63 24.15 -18.27 -2.65
N GLU A 64 24.90 -18.21 -3.72
CA GLU A 64 26.36 -18.02 -3.64
C GLU A 64 26.78 -16.56 -3.50
N ASN A 65 26.04 -15.61 -4.08
CA ASN A 65 26.37 -14.19 -4.03
C ASN A 65 26.17 -13.53 -2.66
N TYR A 66 25.41 -14.14 -1.76
CA TYR A 66 25.22 -13.66 -0.37
C TYR A 66 26.39 -13.96 0.58
N LYS A 67 27.50 -14.53 0.11
CA LYS A 67 28.60 -14.96 1.00
C LYS A 67 29.70 -13.93 1.23
N ILE A 68 29.71 -12.80 0.52
CA ILE A 68 30.77 -11.79 0.73
C ILE A 68 30.20 -10.69 1.61
N GLU A 69 30.37 -10.82 2.91
CA GLU A 69 30.14 -9.74 3.88
C GLU A 69 31.31 -8.76 3.79
N LEU A 70 31.08 -7.59 3.21
CA LEU A 70 31.95 -6.45 3.37
C LEU A 70 31.65 -5.83 4.74
N LYS A 71 32.53 -6.06 5.71
CA LYS A 71 32.47 -5.36 7.01
C LYS A 71 33.02 -3.96 6.85
N ASP A 72 32.28 -2.98 7.37
CA ASP A 72 32.71 -1.59 7.51
C ASP A 72 32.87 -0.79 6.20
N TYR A 73 32.16 -1.20 5.12
CA TYR A 73 32.14 -0.39 3.91
C TYR A 73 31.36 0.92 4.11
N LYS A 74 32.03 2.04 3.85
CA LYS A 74 31.42 3.36 3.89
C LYS A 74 31.98 4.21 2.75
N LEU A 75 31.12 4.79 1.93
CA LEU A 75 31.45 5.76 0.91
C LEU A 75 30.57 7.00 1.10
N THR A 76 31.17 8.17 1.26
CA THR A 76 30.46 9.46 1.25
C THR A 76 30.77 10.19 -0.04
N LYS A 77 29.75 10.79 -0.65
CA LYS A 77 29.87 11.70 -1.78
C LYS A 77 29.27 13.04 -1.39
N GLU A 78 30.11 14.05 -1.40
CA GLU A 78 29.70 15.42 -1.15
C GLU A 78 28.93 15.97 -2.36
N ALA A 79 27.97 16.82 -2.12
CA ALA A 79 27.11 17.34 -3.19
C ALA A 79 27.88 18.26 -4.16
N GLU A 80 28.85 18.99 -3.67
CA GLU A 80 29.72 19.86 -4.49
C GLU A 80 30.67 19.07 -5.42
N GLU A 81 31.01 17.82 -5.09
CA GLU A 81 31.89 16.99 -5.94
C GLU A 81 31.22 16.54 -7.25
N ILE A 82 29.89 16.60 -7.31
CA ILE A 82 29.09 16.02 -8.41
C ILE A 82 28.40 17.08 -9.26
N VAL A 83 28.52 18.35 -8.92
CA VAL A 83 27.87 19.44 -9.64
C VAL A 83 28.43 19.58 -11.06
N LYS A 84 27.51 19.75 -12.01
CA LYS A 84 27.85 20.11 -13.38
C LYS A 84 28.33 21.57 -13.41
N GLU A 85 29.15 21.88 -14.40
CA GLU A 85 29.58 23.26 -14.68
C GLU A 85 28.37 24.22 -14.68
N GLY A 86 28.42 25.24 -13.82
CA GLY A 86 27.34 26.22 -13.64
C GLY A 86 26.36 25.95 -12.50
N THR A 87 26.52 24.90 -11.71
CA THR A 87 25.75 24.71 -10.48
C THR A 87 26.36 25.55 -9.36
N GLU A 88 25.51 26.30 -8.66
CA GLU A 88 25.96 27.17 -7.55
C GLU A 88 26.12 26.32 -6.27
N ILE A 89 27.29 26.48 -5.62
CA ILE A 89 27.59 25.91 -4.30
C ILE A 89 27.31 26.98 -3.23
N PHE A 90 26.61 26.59 -2.18
CA PHE A 90 26.21 27.46 -1.09
C PHE A 90 26.93 27.13 0.20
N THR A 91 27.21 28.15 1.02
CA THR A 91 27.95 28.01 2.30
C THR A 91 27.30 28.81 3.44
N ASP A 92 26.11 29.38 3.22
CA ASP A 92 25.45 30.30 4.16
C ASP A 92 24.59 29.61 5.22
N VAL A 93 24.45 28.26 5.16
CA VAL A 93 23.80 27.44 6.18
C VAL A 93 24.81 26.41 6.72
N ALA A 94 25.19 26.55 7.97
CA ALA A 94 26.17 25.70 8.65
C ALA A 94 25.51 24.92 9.81
N PRO A 95 26.07 23.78 10.22
CA PRO A 95 27.24 23.10 9.65
C PRO A 95 26.90 22.27 8.40
N PHE A 96 27.83 22.23 7.45
CA PHE A 96 27.85 21.34 6.31
C PHE A 96 29.20 20.61 6.29
N THR A 97 29.30 19.55 5.49
CA THR A 97 30.57 18.84 5.23
C THR A 97 31.18 19.33 3.92
N GLY A 98 32.43 18.99 3.64
CA GLY A 98 33.11 19.40 2.41
C GLY A 98 33.30 20.90 2.25
N GLU A 99 33.13 21.39 1.02
CA GLU A 99 33.30 22.81 0.64
C GLU A 99 31.97 23.60 0.63
N GLY A 100 30.82 22.90 0.75
CA GLY A 100 29.51 23.53 0.74
C GLY A 100 28.39 22.53 0.45
N TYR A 101 27.26 23.04 0.00
CA TYR A 101 26.07 22.24 -0.30
C TYR A 101 25.34 22.80 -1.53
N ILE A 102 24.44 22.00 -2.10
CA ILE A 102 23.59 22.42 -3.22
C ILE A 102 22.17 22.70 -2.77
N ARG A 103 21.45 23.58 -3.49
CA ARG A 103 20.03 23.86 -3.30
C ARG A 103 19.22 23.35 -4.47
N LEU A 104 18.20 22.54 -4.16
CA LEU A 104 17.24 22.04 -5.11
C LEU A 104 15.89 22.73 -4.87
N GLY A 105 15.41 23.48 -5.86
CA GLY A 105 14.03 23.95 -5.92
C GLY A 105 13.07 22.84 -6.30
N ALA A 106 11.77 23.14 -6.28
CA ALA A 106 10.75 22.14 -6.65
C ALA A 106 11.02 21.52 -8.04
N PHE A 107 10.94 20.20 -8.12
CA PHE A 107 11.16 19.37 -9.32
C PHE A 107 12.60 19.39 -9.88
N GLN A 108 13.55 19.98 -9.18
CA GLN A 108 14.97 19.87 -9.53
C GLN A 108 15.55 18.57 -8.98
N SER A 109 16.62 18.11 -9.61
CA SER A 109 17.27 16.85 -9.25
C SER A 109 18.78 16.92 -9.41
N VAL A 110 19.46 16.03 -8.67
CA VAL A 110 20.89 15.80 -8.72
C VAL A 110 21.17 14.30 -8.85
N ASP A 111 22.18 13.94 -9.62
CA ASP A 111 22.61 12.56 -9.84
C ASP A 111 23.96 12.32 -9.16
N PHE A 112 24.02 11.33 -8.27
CA PHE A 112 25.24 10.81 -7.67
C PHE A 112 25.67 9.55 -8.42
N LEU A 113 26.90 9.52 -8.91
CA LEU A 113 27.52 8.32 -9.47
C LEU A 113 28.41 7.68 -8.42
N ILE A 114 28.11 6.44 -8.05
CA ILE A 114 28.78 5.70 -7.00
C ILE A 114 29.28 4.39 -7.56
N GLU A 115 30.59 4.14 -7.41
CA GLU A 115 31.20 2.87 -7.76
C GLU A 115 31.19 1.95 -6.53
N LEU A 116 30.56 0.78 -6.69
CA LEU A 116 30.38 -0.20 -5.63
C LEU A 116 31.20 -1.48 -5.90
N PRO A 117 31.76 -2.10 -4.86
CA PRO A 117 32.65 -3.26 -5.02
C PRO A 117 31.91 -4.59 -5.21
N THR A 118 30.66 -4.70 -4.78
CA THR A 118 29.89 -5.95 -4.78
C THR A 118 28.40 -5.72 -5.02
N ASP A 119 27.73 -6.76 -5.52
CA ASP A 119 26.26 -6.83 -5.61
C ASP A 119 25.69 -7.15 -4.24
N GLN A 120 25.03 -6.19 -3.60
CA GLN A 120 24.37 -6.38 -2.30
C GLN A 120 23.40 -5.24 -1.96
N HIS A 121 22.77 -5.34 -0.80
CA HIS A 121 22.01 -4.24 -0.24
C HIS A 121 22.93 -3.23 0.45
N TYR A 122 22.59 -1.96 0.25
CA TYR A 122 23.27 -0.82 0.86
C TYR A 122 22.30 0.10 1.56
N ASN A 123 22.67 0.59 2.73
CA ASN A 123 22.00 1.72 3.36
C ASN A 123 22.44 3.00 2.65
N ILE A 124 21.50 3.88 2.38
CA ILE A 124 21.77 5.21 1.86
C ILE A 124 21.31 6.23 2.90
N THR A 125 22.18 7.11 3.30
CA THR A 125 21.86 8.23 4.19
C THR A 125 22.02 9.54 3.41
N ILE A 126 21.01 10.38 3.46
CA ILE A 126 21.01 11.69 2.81
C ILE A 126 21.18 12.75 3.89
N SER A 127 22.27 13.51 3.86
CA SER A 127 22.45 14.70 4.70
C SER A 127 21.75 15.89 4.05
N ALA A 128 20.65 16.36 4.65
CA ALA A 128 19.81 17.39 4.07
C ALA A 128 19.20 18.34 5.10
N CYS A 129 18.86 19.55 4.66
CA CYS A 129 18.02 20.50 5.38
C CYS A 129 17.16 21.30 4.39
N GLY A 130 16.38 22.26 4.84
CA GLY A 130 15.62 23.12 3.94
C GLY A 130 14.38 23.75 4.55
N ASN A 131 13.47 24.19 3.68
CA ASN A 131 12.27 24.93 4.06
C ASN A 131 10.99 24.05 4.02
N GLY A 132 11.09 22.79 4.46
CA GLY A 132 9.93 21.91 4.49
C GLY A 132 9.59 21.33 3.11
N GLY A 133 10.57 20.80 2.39
CA GLY A 133 10.39 20.11 1.11
C GLY A 133 10.28 18.60 1.26
N ALA A 134 10.14 17.92 0.13
CA ALA A 134 10.26 16.48 0.05
C ALA A 134 11.16 16.07 -1.12
N VAL A 135 11.98 15.05 -0.91
CA VAL A 135 12.90 14.51 -1.90
C VAL A 135 12.58 13.03 -2.14
N THR A 136 12.59 12.62 -3.40
CA THR A 136 12.54 11.20 -3.78
C THR A 136 13.94 10.70 -4.12
N LEU A 137 14.20 9.45 -3.80
CA LEU A 137 15.41 8.74 -4.22
C LEU A 137 15.05 7.72 -5.28
N THR A 138 15.80 7.74 -6.39
CA THR A 138 15.63 6.80 -7.50
C THR A 138 17.00 6.24 -7.87
N THR A 139 17.10 4.92 -8.05
CA THR A 139 18.31 4.25 -8.53
C THR A 139 18.15 3.82 -9.98
N GLY A 140 19.23 3.87 -10.73
CA GLY A 140 19.21 3.58 -12.17
C GLY A 140 18.37 4.59 -12.97
N GLY A 141 17.93 4.18 -14.17
CA GLY A 141 17.02 4.95 -15.00
C GLY A 141 17.64 6.13 -15.73
N THR A 142 16.90 6.67 -16.65
CA THR A 142 17.20 7.86 -17.44
C THR A 142 16.12 8.91 -17.27
N LYS A 143 16.54 10.16 -17.26
CA LYS A 143 15.66 11.30 -17.22
C LYS A 143 15.00 11.47 -18.59
N LEU A 144 13.68 11.33 -18.66
CA LEU A 144 12.94 11.60 -19.87
C LEU A 144 12.55 13.08 -19.89
N ILE A 145 13.10 13.81 -20.86
CA ILE A 145 12.79 15.23 -21.09
C ILE A 145 11.75 15.31 -22.20
N ASP A 146 10.68 16.07 -21.98
CA ASP A 146 9.77 16.44 -23.06
C ASP A 146 10.49 17.33 -24.05
N SER A 147 10.68 16.83 -25.28
CA SER A 147 11.38 17.53 -26.34
C SER A 147 10.68 18.83 -26.78
N GLU A 148 9.37 18.96 -26.54
CA GLU A 148 8.60 20.13 -26.95
C GLU A 148 8.62 21.26 -25.91
N ASN A 149 8.72 20.94 -24.62
CA ASN A 149 8.57 21.92 -23.53
C ASN A 149 9.78 22.03 -22.61
N GLY A 150 10.80 21.21 -22.77
CA GLY A 150 11.94 21.12 -21.87
C GLY A 150 11.57 20.67 -20.44
N LYS A 151 10.33 20.23 -20.23
CA LYS A 151 9.83 19.77 -18.93
C LYS A 151 10.07 18.28 -18.76
N TYR A 152 10.35 17.88 -17.51
CA TYR A 152 10.47 16.46 -17.18
C TYR A 152 9.12 15.77 -17.27
N LYS A 153 9.02 14.74 -18.08
CA LYS A 153 7.81 13.91 -18.16
C LYS A 153 7.82 12.76 -17.14
N ARG A 154 8.96 12.10 -16.94
CA ARG A 154 9.03 10.87 -16.15
C ARG A 154 10.48 10.49 -15.85
N TRP A 155 10.69 9.84 -14.69
CA TRP A 155 11.88 9.04 -14.42
C TRP A 155 11.56 7.57 -14.70
N ASN A 156 12.47 6.85 -15.35
CA ASN A 156 12.40 5.41 -15.55
C ASN A 156 13.48 4.73 -14.70
N GLY A 157 13.33 4.75 -13.43
CA GLY A 157 14.22 4.09 -12.49
C GLY A 157 13.41 3.58 -11.30
N ASN A 158 14.05 2.80 -10.44
CA ASN A 158 13.42 2.28 -9.24
C ASN A 158 13.38 3.37 -8.18
N GLN A 159 12.19 3.86 -7.86
CA GLN A 159 11.98 4.83 -6.80
C GLN A 159 11.88 4.11 -5.45
N HIS A 160 12.72 4.52 -4.50
CA HIS A 160 12.83 3.91 -3.17
C HIS A 160 12.15 4.72 -2.06
N GLY A 161 11.25 5.61 -2.40
CA GLY A 161 10.46 6.37 -1.45
C GLY A 161 10.56 7.87 -1.63
N ALA A 162 9.74 8.59 -0.84
CA ALA A 162 9.76 10.02 -0.72
C ALA A 162 10.01 10.41 0.74
N TYR A 163 11.00 11.26 0.97
CA TYR A 163 11.46 11.65 2.29
C TYR A 163 11.12 13.12 2.53
N LYS A 164 10.35 13.37 3.59
CA LYS A 164 10.00 14.72 4.00
C LYS A 164 11.17 15.35 4.75
N VAL A 165 11.76 16.37 4.16
CA VAL A 165 12.81 17.16 4.79
C VAL A 165 12.16 18.22 5.66
N HIS A 166 12.43 18.18 6.96
CA HIS A 166 11.86 19.12 7.92
C HIS A 166 12.37 20.54 7.67
N GLN A 167 11.55 21.54 8.01
CA GLN A 167 12.01 22.93 8.02
C GLN A 167 13.09 23.10 9.09
N SER A 168 14.32 23.22 8.65
CA SER A 168 15.51 23.33 9.50
C SER A 168 16.63 24.05 8.77
N ARG A 169 17.47 24.75 9.54
CA ARG A 169 18.76 25.25 9.08
C ARG A 169 19.94 24.36 9.51
N LEU A 170 19.63 23.20 10.08
CA LEU A 170 20.64 22.21 10.44
C LEU A 170 20.48 21.03 9.50
N PHE A 171 21.58 20.60 8.91
CA PHE A 171 21.62 19.34 8.15
C PHE A 171 21.33 18.18 9.09
N THR A 172 20.48 17.29 8.66
CA THR A 172 20.03 16.10 9.38
C THR A 172 20.11 14.91 8.46
N ASP A 173 20.48 13.77 9.01
CA ASP A 173 20.58 12.53 8.27
C ASP A 173 19.20 11.88 8.10
N TYR A 174 18.83 11.62 6.85
CA TYR A 174 17.64 10.88 6.46
C TYR A 174 18.05 9.51 5.94
N ASN A 175 17.74 8.48 6.70
CA ASN A 175 18.05 7.11 6.32
C ASN A 175 17.02 6.57 5.34
N VAL A 176 17.50 6.13 4.19
CA VAL A 176 16.71 5.42 3.18
C VAL A 176 16.70 3.95 3.52
N ALA A 177 15.61 3.25 3.24
CA ALA A 177 15.58 1.79 3.34
C ALA A 177 16.73 1.17 2.56
N PRO A 178 17.24 0.01 2.98
CA PRO A 178 18.24 -0.69 2.22
C PRO A 178 17.83 -0.87 0.76
N VAL A 179 18.74 -0.57 -0.14
CA VAL A 179 18.54 -0.64 -1.59
C VAL A 179 19.51 -1.64 -2.17
N TYR A 180 19.03 -2.57 -3.00
CA TYR A 180 19.92 -3.44 -3.75
C TYR A 180 20.61 -2.67 -4.87
N LEU A 181 21.95 -2.69 -4.88
CA LEU A 181 22.77 -2.05 -5.89
C LEU A 181 23.79 -3.07 -6.41
N GLU A 182 24.08 -2.99 -7.70
CA GLU A 182 25.00 -3.90 -8.37
C GLU A 182 26.45 -3.42 -8.25
N LYS A 183 27.39 -4.33 -8.43
CA LYS A 183 28.81 -4.02 -8.55
C LYS A 183 29.05 -3.08 -9.72
N GLY A 184 29.95 -2.10 -9.53
CA GLY A 184 30.28 -1.11 -10.54
C GLY A 184 29.58 0.22 -10.33
N ILE A 185 29.40 0.99 -11.37
CA ILE A 185 28.87 2.36 -11.29
C ILE A 185 27.35 2.34 -11.21
N ASN A 186 26.83 2.83 -10.08
CA ASN A 186 25.41 3.03 -9.85
C ASN A 186 25.08 4.52 -9.88
N LYS A 187 23.93 4.84 -10.49
CA LYS A 187 23.38 6.20 -10.46
C LYS A 187 22.28 6.29 -9.40
N ILE A 188 22.44 7.19 -8.46
CA ILE A 188 21.45 7.55 -7.46
C ILE A 188 20.96 8.97 -7.76
N THR A 189 19.68 9.12 -8.02
CA THR A 189 19.07 10.42 -8.29
C THR A 189 18.24 10.87 -7.11
N LEU A 190 18.50 12.05 -6.59
CA LEU A 190 17.64 12.75 -5.65
C LEU A 190 16.86 13.82 -6.42
N GLN A 191 15.52 13.80 -6.31
CA GLN A 191 14.64 14.77 -6.94
C GLN A 191 13.72 15.41 -5.91
N THR A 192 13.68 16.73 -5.87
CA THR A 192 12.73 17.47 -5.04
C THR A 192 11.36 17.44 -5.66
N VAL A 193 10.35 16.97 -4.91
CA VAL A 193 8.94 16.91 -5.38
C VAL A 193 8.12 18.09 -4.89
N SER A 194 8.55 18.74 -3.80
CA SER A 194 7.91 19.94 -3.27
C SER A 194 8.89 20.77 -2.46
N GLY A 195 8.65 22.07 -2.34
CA GLY A 195 9.44 22.99 -1.54
C GLY A 195 10.86 23.21 -2.04
N SER A 196 11.78 23.45 -1.14
CA SER A 196 13.21 23.64 -1.41
C SER A 196 14.02 22.78 -0.43
N VAL A 197 14.91 21.96 -0.96
CA VAL A 197 15.76 21.06 -0.18
C VAL A 197 17.23 21.36 -0.48
N TYR A 198 18.03 21.43 0.57
CA TYR A 198 19.47 21.63 0.52
C TYR A 198 20.12 20.28 0.80
N ILE A 199 20.97 19.83 -0.10
CA ILE A 199 21.66 18.54 -0.02
C ILE A 199 23.14 18.81 0.23
N ASP A 200 23.64 18.27 1.31
CA ASP A 200 25.04 18.30 1.70
C ASP A 200 25.80 17.11 1.12
N SER A 201 25.36 15.91 1.46
CA SER A 201 26.02 14.69 1.01
C SER A 201 25.07 13.50 0.95
N ILE A 202 25.52 12.42 0.29
CA ILE A 202 24.98 11.08 0.49
C ILE A 202 26.08 10.14 1.01
N THR A 203 25.71 9.29 1.95
CA THR A 203 26.59 8.24 2.46
C THR A 203 25.97 6.88 2.15
N VAL A 204 26.78 5.97 1.61
CA VAL A 204 26.42 4.59 1.30
C VAL A 204 27.22 3.68 2.20
N THR A 205 26.54 2.82 2.94
CA THR A 205 27.15 1.80 3.80
C THR A 205 26.56 0.43 3.47
N GLU A 206 27.23 -0.63 3.81
CA GLU A 206 26.66 -1.97 3.69
C GLU A 206 25.37 -2.07 4.52
N ALA A 207 24.41 -2.85 4.01
CA ALA A 207 23.17 -3.13 4.73
C ALA A 207 23.03 -4.62 5.00
N ASN A 208 22.73 -4.97 6.22
CA ASN A 208 22.30 -6.32 6.55
C ASN A 208 20.78 -6.39 6.47
N VAL A 209 20.26 -6.90 5.36
CA VAL A 209 18.82 -7.11 5.17
C VAL A 209 18.38 -8.53 5.51
N LYS A 210 19.29 -9.36 6.02
CA LYS A 210 18.92 -10.67 6.53
C LYS A 210 17.95 -10.48 7.69
N SER A 211 16.72 -10.86 7.47
CA SER A 211 15.68 -10.86 8.47
C SER A 211 15.32 -12.30 8.80
N ASP A 212 15.07 -12.56 10.05
CA ASP A 212 14.49 -13.81 10.51
C ASP A 212 12.95 -13.81 10.46
N ARG A 213 12.35 -12.77 9.80
CA ARG A 213 10.90 -12.59 9.69
C ARG A 213 10.17 -13.83 9.20
N TYR A 214 10.72 -14.45 8.15
CA TYR A 214 10.11 -15.63 7.56
C TYR A 214 10.16 -16.87 8.45
N GLU A 215 11.15 -16.95 9.33
CA GLU A 215 11.31 -18.03 10.30
C GLU A 215 10.49 -17.79 11.55
N LYS A 216 10.56 -16.58 12.11
CA LYS A 216 9.92 -16.20 13.36
C LYS A 216 8.40 -16.05 13.26
N ALA A 217 7.88 -15.61 12.12
CA ALA A 217 6.44 -15.43 11.94
C ALA A 217 5.68 -16.72 12.28
N GLY A 218 4.71 -16.61 13.17
CA GLY A 218 3.90 -17.74 13.65
C GLY A 218 2.63 -17.96 12.83
N THR A 219 1.85 -18.93 13.26
CA THR A 219 0.49 -19.23 12.78
C THR A 219 -0.53 -19.03 13.89
N SER A 220 -0.17 -18.32 14.96
CA SER A 220 -1.12 -18.00 16.02
C SER A 220 -2.29 -17.22 15.46
N ILE A 221 -3.49 -17.63 15.83
CA ILE A 221 -4.74 -16.95 15.47
C ILE A 221 -5.16 -15.99 16.58
N ALA A 222 -5.78 -14.90 16.20
CA ALA A 222 -6.42 -13.97 17.12
C ALA A 222 -7.73 -14.56 17.65
N GLY A 223 -8.12 -14.18 18.89
CA GLY A 223 -9.32 -14.70 19.55
C GLY A 223 -9.19 -16.14 20.07
N ASP A 224 -10.26 -16.63 20.67
CA ASP A 224 -10.28 -17.90 21.41
C ASP A 224 -10.92 -19.05 20.62
N GLU A 225 -11.68 -18.75 19.56
CA GLU A 225 -12.45 -19.74 18.82
C GLU A 225 -11.59 -20.44 17.74
N ILE A 226 -11.60 -21.77 17.76
CA ILE A 226 -10.83 -22.59 16.84
C ILE A 226 -11.71 -22.98 15.64
N ASN A 227 -11.33 -22.51 14.45
CA ASN A 227 -11.90 -22.94 13.18
C ASN A 227 -10.83 -23.71 12.37
N TYR A 228 -11.20 -24.92 11.92
CA TYR A 228 -10.24 -25.79 11.21
C TYR A 228 -9.77 -25.21 9.88
N GLY A 229 -10.67 -24.66 9.08
CA GLY A 229 -10.33 -24.03 7.80
C GLY A 229 -9.41 -22.80 7.98
N ARG A 230 -9.64 -21.99 9.03
CA ARG A 230 -8.76 -20.88 9.40
C ARG A 230 -7.36 -21.37 9.75
N LEU A 231 -7.22 -22.44 10.55
CA LEU A 231 -5.93 -23.02 10.92
C LEU A 231 -5.18 -23.60 9.72
N GLN A 232 -5.87 -24.33 8.83
CA GLN A 232 -5.28 -24.86 7.61
C GLN A 232 -4.80 -23.74 6.71
N THR A 233 -5.62 -22.68 6.53
CA THR A 233 -5.24 -21.51 5.74
C THR A 233 -4.00 -20.85 6.32
N MET A 234 -3.94 -20.58 7.63
CA MET A 234 -2.77 -19.99 8.28
C MET A 234 -1.51 -20.85 8.15
N SER A 235 -1.66 -22.18 8.25
CA SER A 235 -0.56 -23.12 8.08
C SER A 235 -0.04 -23.11 6.63
N TYR A 236 -0.95 -23.09 5.65
CA TYR A 236 -0.59 -22.96 4.24
C TYR A 236 0.14 -21.64 3.97
N LEU A 237 -0.41 -20.51 4.41
CA LEU A 237 0.21 -19.20 4.26
C LEU A 237 1.63 -19.16 4.84
N LYS A 238 1.82 -19.73 6.03
CA LYS A 238 3.15 -19.87 6.64
C LYS A 238 4.09 -20.74 5.80
N SER A 239 3.60 -21.79 5.19
CA SER A 239 4.43 -22.73 4.41
C SER A 239 5.07 -22.08 3.18
N ILE A 240 4.40 -21.09 2.60
CA ILE A 240 4.84 -20.34 1.40
C ILE A 240 5.55 -19.03 1.75
N TYR A 241 5.41 -18.50 2.99
CA TYR A 241 5.92 -17.21 3.40
C TYR A 241 7.44 -17.11 3.23
N GLY A 242 7.89 -16.09 2.52
CA GLY A 242 9.29 -15.87 2.17
C GLY A 242 9.80 -16.71 1.00
N LYS A 243 8.98 -17.60 0.42
CA LYS A 243 9.34 -18.47 -0.71
C LYS A 243 8.59 -18.07 -1.97
N GLN A 244 7.29 -17.82 -1.85
CA GLN A 244 6.40 -17.43 -2.93
C GLN A 244 5.41 -16.38 -2.45
N THR A 245 4.82 -15.62 -3.37
CA THR A 245 3.77 -14.64 -3.10
C THR A 245 2.48 -15.04 -3.80
N LEU A 246 1.34 -14.90 -3.12
CA LEU A 246 0.03 -15.13 -3.74
C LEU A 246 -0.34 -13.92 -4.63
N THR A 247 -0.86 -14.20 -5.80
CA THR A 247 -1.50 -13.18 -6.64
C THR A 247 -2.86 -12.83 -6.07
N ALA A 248 -3.15 -11.53 -5.90
CA ALA A 248 -4.41 -11.06 -5.34
C ALA A 248 -4.95 -9.89 -6.16
N GLN A 249 -6.26 -9.87 -6.39
CA GLN A 249 -6.92 -8.85 -7.20
C GLN A 249 -8.19 -8.35 -6.54
N TYR A 250 -8.26 -7.04 -6.30
CA TYR A 250 -9.50 -6.36 -5.96
C TYR A 250 -10.43 -6.32 -7.17
N VAL A 251 -11.70 -6.44 -6.90
CA VAL A 251 -12.74 -6.43 -7.93
C VAL A 251 -13.70 -5.27 -7.72
N THR A 252 -14.15 -4.70 -8.83
CA THR A 252 -15.29 -3.79 -8.81
C THR A 252 -16.50 -4.50 -8.19
N PRO A 253 -17.22 -3.88 -7.24
CA PRO A 253 -18.32 -4.51 -6.51
C PRO A 253 -19.34 -5.20 -7.44
N ASN A 254 -19.78 -6.38 -7.03
CA ASN A 254 -20.76 -7.20 -7.77
C ASN A 254 -20.27 -7.71 -9.13
N THR A 255 -18.97 -7.71 -9.40
CA THR A 255 -18.39 -8.24 -10.65
C THR A 255 -17.13 -9.06 -10.41
N ASN A 256 -16.68 -9.77 -11.46
CA ASN A 256 -15.34 -10.38 -11.56
C ASN A 256 -14.59 -9.83 -12.79
N ALA A 257 -14.93 -8.62 -13.25
CA ALA A 257 -14.43 -8.08 -14.51
C ALA A 257 -12.90 -8.01 -14.57
N GLU A 258 -12.25 -7.60 -13.49
CA GLU A 258 -10.79 -7.56 -13.37
C GLU A 258 -10.17 -8.96 -13.48
N ILE A 259 -10.75 -9.91 -12.78
CA ILE A 259 -10.31 -11.32 -12.78
C ILE A 259 -10.45 -11.93 -14.18
N ASP A 260 -11.54 -11.66 -14.87
CA ASP A 260 -11.77 -12.13 -16.25
C ASP A 260 -10.78 -11.51 -17.23
N VAL A 261 -10.39 -10.25 -17.04
CA VAL A 261 -9.34 -9.60 -17.84
C VAL A 261 -7.98 -10.24 -17.60
N ILE A 262 -7.64 -10.53 -16.34
CA ILE A 262 -6.41 -11.23 -15.99
C ILE A 262 -6.38 -12.58 -16.69
N TYR A 263 -7.43 -13.39 -16.55
CA TYR A 263 -7.50 -14.71 -17.18
C TYR A 263 -7.39 -14.66 -18.71
N ARG A 264 -8.09 -13.73 -19.35
CA ARG A 264 -8.01 -13.56 -20.82
C ARG A 264 -6.61 -13.25 -21.30
N ASN A 265 -5.82 -12.53 -20.50
CA ASN A 265 -4.46 -12.10 -20.88
C ASN A 265 -3.38 -13.09 -20.46
N THR A 266 -3.56 -13.82 -19.36
CA THR A 266 -2.50 -14.68 -18.77
C THR A 266 -2.79 -16.17 -18.89
N GLY A 267 -4.05 -16.56 -19.04
CA GLY A 267 -4.54 -17.93 -18.95
C GLY A 267 -4.68 -18.43 -17.50
N ARG A 268 -4.49 -17.58 -16.49
CA ARG A 268 -4.52 -17.93 -15.07
C ARG A 268 -5.40 -16.97 -14.26
N TYR A 269 -5.95 -17.47 -13.19
CA TYR A 269 -6.73 -16.69 -12.23
C TYR A 269 -5.88 -16.26 -11.02
N PRO A 270 -6.13 -15.09 -10.40
CA PRO A 270 -5.46 -14.74 -9.14
C PRO A 270 -5.78 -15.78 -8.06
N ALA A 271 -4.88 -15.97 -7.11
CA ALA A 271 -5.10 -16.87 -5.97
C ALA A 271 -6.18 -16.32 -5.03
N ILE A 272 -6.19 -14.98 -4.82
CA ILE A 272 -7.09 -14.31 -3.90
C ILE A 272 -8.00 -13.36 -4.67
N ARG A 273 -9.33 -13.50 -4.48
CA ARG A 273 -10.32 -12.51 -4.84
C ARG A 273 -10.51 -11.54 -3.67
N CYS A 274 -10.29 -10.26 -3.91
CA CYS A 274 -10.44 -9.22 -2.90
C CYS A 274 -11.70 -8.40 -3.17
N GLY A 275 -12.66 -8.45 -2.26
CA GLY A 275 -13.88 -7.67 -2.29
C GLY A 275 -13.91 -6.53 -1.27
N ASP A 276 -15.01 -5.79 -1.21
CA ASP A 276 -15.22 -4.69 -0.27
C ASP A 276 -16.61 -4.77 0.37
N LEU A 277 -16.64 -4.75 1.69
CA LEU A 277 -17.88 -4.80 2.49
C LEU A 277 -18.52 -3.42 2.72
N THR A 278 -17.99 -2.35 2.11
CA THR A 278 -18.55 -1.00 2.21
C THR A 278 -20.07 -0.99 2.00
N TYR A 279 -20.56 -1.76 1.04
CA TYR A 279 -21.97 -1.76 0.64
C TYR A 279 -22.88 -2.64 1.51
N CYS A 280 -22.35 -3.26 2.53
CA CYS A 280 -23.12 -4.10 3.46
C CYS A 280 -23.81 -3.27 4.55
N THR A 281 -23.41 -2.02 4.78
CA THR A 281 -24.05 -1.10 5.72
C THR A 281 -25.09 -0.23 5.04
N LYS A 282 -26.00 0.36 5.82
CA LYS A 282 -27.01 1.27 5.29
C LYS A 282 -26.41 2.51 4.61
N ALA A 283 -25.38 3.08 5.22
CA ALA A 283 -24.66 4.23 4.68
C ALA A 283 -23.96 3.86 3.37
N GLY A 284 -23.20 2.78 3.35
CA GLY A 284 -22.49 2.29 2.17
C GLY A 284 -23.43 1.85 1.05
N ALA A 285 -24.50 1.13 1.34
CA ALA A 285 -25.49 0.70 0.34
C ALA A 285 -26.11 1.86 -0.44
N SER A 286 -26.25 3.02 0.21
CA SER A 286 -26.77 4.23 -0.46
C SER A 286 -25.87 4.76 -1.58
N LEU A 287 -24.60 4.31 -1.64
CA LEU A 287 -23.61 4.71 -2.65
C LEU A 287 -23.68 3.84 -3.92
N LEU A 288 -24.33 2.67 -3.84
CA LEU A 288 -24.53 1.81 -5.00
C LEU A 288 -25.62 2.41 -5.90
N SER A 289 -25.21 3.06 -6.97
CA SER A 289 -26.15 3.57 -7.97
C SER A 289 -26.69 2.41 -8.82
N GLY A 290 -28.02 2.20 -8.76
CA GLY A 290 -28.73 1.28 -9.65
C GLY A 290 -28.58 -0.22 -9.36
N ALA A 291 -27.87 -0.62 -8.32
CA ALA A 291 -27.84 -2.01 -7.85
C ALA A 291 -28.93 -2.21 -6.80
N ASN A 292 -29.86 -3.12 -7.09
CA ASN A 292 -30.92 -3.45 -6.15
C ASN A 292 -30.46 -4.41 -5.04
N GLU A 293 -29.38 -5.13 -5.25
CA GLU A 293 -28.87 -6.14 -4.33
C GLU A 293 -27.34 -6.19 -4.36
N ASN A 294 -26.74 -6.40 -3.20
CA ASN A 294 -25.30 -6.69 -3.09
C ASN A 294 -25.10 -8.19 -3.31
N THR A 295 -24.56 -8.57 -4.46
CA THR A 295 -24.31 -9.96 -4.84
C THR A 295 -22.85 -10.36 -4.68
N ASP A 296 -21.98 -9.50 -4.13
CA ASP A 296 -20.54 -9.72 -4.07
C ASP A 296 -20.18 -10.96 -3.24
N ILE A 297 -20.90 -11.19 -2.14
CA ILE A 297 -20.71 -12.37 -1.28
C ILE A 297 -20.97 -13.69 -2.04
N GLU A 298 -21.99 -13.73 -2.89
CA GLU A 298 -22.26 -14.92 -3.70
C GLU A 298 -21.16 -15.17 -4.73
N LEU A 299 -20.62 -14.11 -5.35
CA LEU A 299 -19.46 -14.24 -6.25
C LEU A 299 -18.20 -14.74 -5.51
N ALA A 300 -17.97 -14.27 -4.28
CA ALA A 300 -16.88 -14.75 -3.44
C ALA A 300 -17.05 -16.22 -3.03
N LYS A 301 -18.27 -16.62 -2.69
CA LYS A 301 -18.63 -18.01 -2.38
C LYS A 301 -18.37 -18.93 -3.58
N GLU A 302 -18.83 -18.53 -4.78
CA GLU A 302 -18.53 -19.29 -6.01
C GLU A 302 -17.04 -19.33 -6.32
N TRP A 303 -16.30 -18.26 -6.03
CA TRP A 303 -14.85 -18.22 -6.16
C TRP A 303 -14.16 -19.23 -5.25
N ALA A 304 -14.54 -19.29 -3.98
CA ALA A 304 -14.01 -20.25 -3.01
C ALA A 304 -14.31 -21.70 -3.41
N LYS A 305 -15.52 -22.00 -3.92
CA LYS A 305 -15.88 -23.32 -4.44
C LYS A 305 -15.02 -23.77 -5.62
N GLN A 306 -14.42 -22.82 -6.34
CA GLN A 306 -13.47 -23.09 -7.42
C GLN A 306 -12.01 -23.17 -6.94
N GLY A 307 -11.78 -23.23 -5.63
CA GLY A 307 -10.47 -23.37 -5.01
C GLY A 307 -9.71 -22.07 -4.81
N GLY A 308 -10.35 -20.92 -4.96
CA GLY A 308 -9.75 -19.62 -4.70
C GLY A 308 -9.88 -19.16 -3.24
N MET A 309 -8.97 -18.34 -2.75
CA MET A 309 -9.07 -17.68 -1.46
C MET A 309 -9.92 -16.40 -1.56
N VAL A 310 -10.56 -16.03 -0.46
CA VAL A 310 -11.41 -14.85 -0.36
C VAL A 310 -10.81 -13.86 0.63
N MET A 311 -10.72 -12.60 0.22
CA MET A 311 -10.35 -11.49 1.07
C MET A 311 -11.42 -10.40 0.99
N TYR A 312 -11.73 -9.79 2.13
CA TYR A 312 -12.61 -8.64 2.20
C TYR A 312 -11.96 -7.50 2.98
N SER A 313 -11.93 -6.31 2.35
CA SER A 313 -11.73 -5.04 3.04
C SER A 313 -13.07 -4.46 3.48
N TRP A 314 -13.05 -3.63 4.50
CA TRP A 314 -14.21 -2.86 4.89
C TRP A 314 -13.85 -1.38 5.04
N TYR A 315 -14.20 -0.61 4.04
CA TYR A 315 -14.15 0.84 4.07
C TYR A 315 -15.46 1.36 4.64
N TRP A 316 -15.44 1.67 5.92
CA TRP A 316 -16.62 1.94 6.73
C TRP A 316 -17.06 3.39 6.60
N TYR A 317 -18.12 3.65 5.86
CA TYR A 317 -18.77 4.97 5.82
C TYR A 317 -19.48 5.23 7.14
N SER A 318 -19.28 6.43 7.71
CA SER A 318 -19.87 6.79 9.01
C SER A 318 -21.38 6.57 9.04
N PRO A 319 -21.94 5.98 10.13
CA PRO A 319 -23.30 5.47 10.14
C PRO A 319 -24.39 6.56 10.21
N ILE A 320 -24.07 7.74 10.74
CA ILE A 320 -25.01 8.86 10.94
C ILE A 320 -24.37 10.21 10.60
N GLY A 321 -25.21 11.24 10.50
CA GLY A 321 -24.82 12.60 10.14
C GLY A 321 -24.50 12.72 8.65
N LYS A 322 -23.58 13.60 8.31
CA LYS A 322 -22.99 13.65 6.98
C LYS A 322 -22.07 12.45 6.82
N THR A 323 -22.57 11.41 6.14
CA THR A 323 -21.83 10.16 5.98
C THR A 323 -20.65 10.33 5.04
N SER A 324 -19.48 9.92 5.49
CA SER A 324 -18.24 9.93 4.71
C SER A 324 -17.29 8.84 5.23
N LEU A 325 -16.37 8.43 4.39
CA LEU A 325 -15.20 7.65 4.76
C LEU A 325 -14.16 8.55 5.44
N TYR A 326 -14.05 9.80 4.99
CA TYR A 326 -12.99 10.72 5.36
C TYR A 326 -13.35 11.61 6.54
N ALA A 327 -12.44 11.70 7.53
CA ALA A 327 -12.61 12.49 8.75
C ALA A 327 -12.98 13.96 8.48
N LYS A 328 -12.33 14.59 7.50
CA LYS A 328 -12.57 16.00 7.12
C LYS A 328 -13.98 16.28 6.58
N ASP A 329 -14.65 15.26 6.06
CA ASP A 329 -15.96 15.35 5.41
C ASP A 329 -17.08 14.72 6.25
N CYS A 330 -16.73 14.17 7.42
CA CYS A 330 -17.60 13.42 8.31
C CYS A 330 -17.99 14.28 9.52
N GLU A 331 -19.23 14.18 9.98
CA GLU A 331 -19.72 14.79 11.23
C GLU A 331 -19.82 13.77 12.37
N PHE A 332 -19.51 12.52 12.11
CA PHE A 332 -19.55 11.43 13.08
C PHE A 332 -18.34 11.49 14.03
N ASP A 333 -18.61 11.44 15.32
CA ASP A 333 -17.60 11.47 16.37
C ASP A 333 -17.41 10.05 16.96
N VAL A 334 -16.38 9.35 16.52
CA VAL A 334 -16.09 7.99 16.95
C VAL A 334 -15.76 7.91 18.45
N THR A 335 -15.23 8.97 19.04
CA THR A 335 -14.90 8.97 20.49
C THR A 335 -16.13 8.83 21.38
N LYS A 336 -17.31 9.19 20.85
CA LYS A 336 -18.61 8.96 21.52
C LYS A 336 -19.20 7.60 21.20
N ALA A 337 -18.76 6.97 20.12
CA ALA A 337 -19.31 5.71 19.65
C ALA A 337 -18.68 4.49 20.33
N VAL A 338 -17.44 4.58 20.78
CA VAL A 338 -16.77 3.49 21.49
C VAL A 338 -17.15 3.43 22.95
N THR A 339 -17.05 2.24 23.56
CA THR A 339 -17.31 2.00 24.98
C THR A 339 -16.36 0.94 25.50
N ASP A 340 -15.88 1.09 26.74
CA ASP A 340 -15.02 0.10 27.41
C ASP A 340 -15.85 -1.00 28.14
N ASN A 341 -17.18 -0.93 28.09
CA ASN A 341 -18.03 -1.94 28.70
C ASN A 341 -18.18 -3.16 27.77
N GLU A 342 -17.27 -4.11 27.89
CA GLU A 342 -17.23 -5.33 27.08
C GLU A 342 -18.55 -6.13 27.10
N LYS A 343 -19.38 -5.99 28.16
CA LYS A 343 -20.69 -6.64 28.21
C LYS A 343 -21.64 -6.16 27.11
N TYR A 344 -21.40 -4.97 26.56
CA TYR A 344 -22.24 -4.44 25.48
C TYR A 344 -21.89 -5.04 24.12
N TYR A 345 -20.67 -5.59 23.97
CA TYR A 345 -20.19 -6.09 22.69
C TYR A 345 -20.98 -7.31 22.19
N THR A 346 -21.53 -8.10 23.11
CA THR A 346 -22.27 -9.32 22.81
C THR A 346 -23.79 -9.20 22.98
N LEU A 347 -24.30 -7.98 23.23
CA LEU A 347 -25.75 -7.74 23.29
C LEU A 347 -26.37 -7.73 21.88
N THR A 348 -27.59 -8.26 21.79
CA THR A 348 -28.41 -8.19 20.58
C THR A 348 -28.83 -6.75 20.27
N GLU A 349 -29.31 -6.50 19.05
CA GLU A 349 -29.80 -5.18 18.66
C GLU A 349 -30.97 -4.72 19.55
N GLU A 350 -31.86 -5.62 19.92
CA GLU A 350 -32.98 -5.34 20.84
C GLU A 350 -32.49 -4.92 22.23
N GLU A 351 -31.49 -5.59 22.79
CA GLU A 351 -30.91 -5.24 24.09
C GLU A 351 -30.17 -3.91 24.04
N LEU A 352 -29.39 -3.67 22.98
CA LEU A 352 -28.73 -2.38 22.73
C LEU A 352 -29.74 -1.24 22.58
N LYS A 353 -30.91 -1.52 21.96
CA LYS A 353 -31.99 -0.56 21.83
C LYS A 353 -32.56 -0.15 23.21
N LEU A 354 -32.67 -1.07 24.15
CA LEU A 354 -33.09 -0.74 25.51
C LEU A 354 -32.07 0.18 26.20
N LEU A 355 -30.76 -0.07 26.01
CA LEU A 355 -29.71 0.80 26.54
C LEU A 355 -29.70 2.19 25.91
N LEU A 356 -30.06 2.28 24.64
CA LEU A 356 -30.24 3.57 23.97
C LEU A 356 -31.44 4.33 24.52
N ASP A 357 -32.56 3.63 24.75
CA ASP A 357 -33.82 4.23 25.24
C ASP A 357 -33.72 4.71 26.69
N ASP A 358 -32.88 4.06 27.53
CA ASP A 358 -32.63 4.49 28.90
C ASP A 358 -31.43 5.47 29.03
N GLY A 359 -30.70 5.75 27.92
CA GLY A 359 -29.57 6.66 27.87
C GLY A 359 -28.25 6.09 28.36
N SER A 360 -28.14 4.77 28.54
CA SER A 360 -26.89 4.08 28.93
C SER A 360 -25.87 4.09 27.81
N ILE A 361 -26.32 4.11 26.56
CA ILE A 361 -25.50 4.37 25.34
C ILE A 361 -26.13 5.50 24.53
N ASN A 362 -25.33 6.14 23.70
CA ASN A 362 -25.79 7.17 22.76
C ASN A 362 -26.10 6.58 21.38
N GLU A 363 -26.61 7.44 20.47
CA GLU A 363 -26.97 7.03 19.12
C GLU A 363 -25.74 6.60 18.31
N GLU A 364 -24.60 7.26 18.47
CA GLU A 364 -23.35 6.94 17.79
C GLU A 364 -22.91 5.49 18.12
N CYS A 365 -22.90 5.14 19.41
CA CYS A 365 -22.55 3.80 19.87
C CYS A 365 -23.53 2.73 19.35
N PHE A 366 -24.83 2.98 19.42
CA PHE A 366 -25.85 2.06 18.90
C PHE A 366 -25.65 1.81 17.39
N LYS A 367 -25.39 2.86 16.61
CA LYS A 367 -25.26 2.76 15.15
C LYS A 367 -24.03 2.03 14.69
N ILE A 368 -22.88 2.15 15.36
CA ILE A 368 -21.71 1.35 14.98
C ILE A 368 -21.94 -0.14 15.24
N PHE A 369 -22.66 -0.51 16.30
CA PHE A 369 -23.06 -1.90 16.51
C PHE A 369 -24.00 -2.41 15.41
N CYS A 370 -24.99 -1.62 14.99
CA CYS A 370 -25.86 -1.99 13.87
C CYS A 370 -25.09 -2.20 12.55
N ASP A 371 -24.09 -1.37 12.26
CA ASP A 371 -23.25 -1.55 11.07
C ASP A 371 -22.38 -2.80 11.17
N MET A 372 -21.80 -3.08 12.35
CA MET A 372 -21.07 -4.32 12.61
C MET A 372 -21.94 -5.54 12.35
N ASP A 373 -23.18 -5.55 12.85
CA ASP A 373 -24.14 -6.65 12.66
C ASP A 373 -24.51 -6.84 11.18
N SER A 374 -24.67 -5.73 10.48
CA SER A 374 -24.96 -5.77 9.04
C SER A 374 -23.84 -6.44 8.25
N VAL A 375 -22.58 -6.11 8.55
CA VAL A 375 -21.41 -6.74 7.92
C VAL A 375 -21.26 -8.19 8.36
N ALA A 376 -21.41 -8.48 9.65
CA ALA A 376 -21.32 -9.84 10.20
C ALA A 376 -22.36 -10.76 9.56
N SER A 377 -23.57 -10.27 9.30
CA SER A 377 -24.63 -11.05 8.64
C SER A 377 -24.24 -11.49 7.21
N GLN A 378 -23.49 -10.68 6.50
CA GLN A 378 -22.98 -11.02 5.16
C GLN A 378 -21.82 -12.03 5.26
N LEU A 379 -20.89 -11.82 6.17
CA LEU A 379 -19.78 -12.75 6.41
C LEU A 379 -20.27 -14.13 6.91
N LYS A 380 -21.42 -14.17 7.63
CA LYS A 380 -22.05 -15.41 8.09
C LYS A 380 -22.45 -16.34 6.94
N ILE A 381 -22.71 -15.80 5.74
CA ILE A 381 -22.99 -16.60 4.53
C ILE A 381 -21.75 -17.43 4.17
N LEU A 382 -20.55 -16.85 4.25
CA LEU A 382 -19.29 -17.56 3.97
C LEU A 382 -18.94 -18.52 5.11
N TYR A 383 -19.17 -18.12 6.35
CA TYR A 383 -19.00 -19.00 7.51
C TYR A 383 -19.83 -20.28 7.41
N ASN A 384 -21.10 -20.18 7.01
CA ASN A 384 -21.99 -21.32 6.85
C ASN A 384 -21.59 -22.29 5.73
N GLU A 385 -20.68 -21.89 4.86
CA GLU A 385 -20.09 -22.73 3.79
C GLU A 385 -18.66 -23.15 4.10
N ASP A 386 -18.22 -22.98 5.37
CA ASP A 386 -16.87 -23.31 5.86
C ASP A 386 -15.75 -22.60 5.07
N ILE A 387 -15.99 -21.39 4.57
CA ILE A 387 -15.03 -20.60 3.79
C ILE A 387 -14.23 -19.69 4.72
N PRO A 388 -12.91 -19.86 4.86
CA PRO A 388 -12.05 -18.89 5.55
C PRO A 388 -11.99 -17.56 4.81
N VAL A 389 -12.02 -16.46 5.56
CA VAL A 389 -11.99 -15.11 5.00
C VAL A 389 -10.81 -14.32 5.54
N LEU A 390 -9.97 -13.84 4.65
CA LEU A 390 -8.95 -12.83 4.95
C LEU A 390 -9.67 -11.49 5.16
N PHE A 391 -9.85 -11.06 6.42
CA PHE A 391 -10.65 -9.88 6.76
C PHE A 391 -9.78 -8.70 7.13
N LYS A 392 -9.85 -7.63 6.35
CA LYS A 392 -9.07 -6.40 6.47
C LYS A 392 -9.99 -5.21 6.78
N PRO A 393 -10.37 -4.97 8.03
CA PRO A 393 -11.11 -3.77 8.42
C PRO A 393 -10.18 -2.57 8.64
N MET A 394 -10.74 -1.38 8.64
CA MET A 394 -10.21 -0.15 9.23
C MET A 394 -8.74 0.15 8.92
N ALA A 395 -8.40 0.38 7.64
CA ALA A 395 -7.07 0.83 7.25
C ALA A 395 -6.64 2.10 8.00
N VAL A 396 -5.33 2.21 8.32
CA VAL A 396 -4.74 3.37 8.99
C VAL A 396 -3.70 4.01 8.08
N THR A 397 -3.81 5.33 7.88
CA THR A 397 -2.90 6.13 7.06
C THR A 397 -1.98 6.99 7.91
N ASP A 398 -0.95 7.56 7.32
CA ASP A 398 -0.07 8.51 8.02
C ASP A 398 -0.69 9.89 8.27
N ASN A 399 -1.82 10.20 7.60
CA ASN A 399 -2.40 11.54 7.57
C ASN A 399 -3.75 11.68 8.28
N GLU A 400 -4.16 10.69 9.09
CA GLU A 400 -5.45 10.70 9.78
C GLU A 400 -6.61 10.95 8.81
N THR A 401 -6.64 10.11 7.77
CA THR A 401 -7.53 10.28 6.62
C THR A 401 -8.96 9.84 6.94
N TYR A 402 -9.11 8.73 7.67
CA TYR A 402 -10.41 8.11 7.94
C TYR A 402 -11.01 8.57 9.27
N TRP A 403 -12.32 8.53 9.39
CA TRP A 403 -13.03 8.99 10.60
C TRP A 403 -12.70 8.19 11.87
N TRP A 404 -12.21 6.96 11.74
CA TRP A 404 -11.75 6.15 12.87
C TRP A 404 -10.30 6.40 13.30
N GLU A 405 -9.54 7.21 12.55
CA GLU A 405 -8.14 7.53 12.83
C GLU A 405 -7.98 8.74 13.77
N THR A 406 -8.69 8.78 14.89
CA THR A 406 -8.65 9.91 15.84
C THR A 406 -7.47 9.80 16.81
N ASP A 407 -7.54 8.84 17.71
CA ASP A 407 -6.50 8.57 18.70
C ASP A 407 -6.33 7.05 18.89
N GLU A 408 -5.24 6.70 19.56
CA GLU A 408 -4.81 5.32 19.75
C GLU A 408 -5.83 4.47 20.52
N GLU A 409 -6.35 4.98 21.63
CA GLU A 409 -7.25 4.23 22.53
C GLU A 409 -8.60 4.01 21.85
N THR A 410 -9.15 5.04 21.22
CA THR A 410 -10.41 4.95 20.48
C THR A 410 -10.32 3.91 19.36
N TYR A 411 -9.23 3.93 18.57
CA TYR A 411 -9.04 2.97 17.49
C TYR A 411 -8.95 1.53 18.01
N LYS A 412 -8.14 1.29 19.04
CA LYS A 412 -7.97 -0.04 19.63
C LYS A 412 -9.25 -0.55 20.29
N THR A 413 -10.00 0.33 20.96
CA THR A 413 -11.31 -0.03 21.52
C THR A 413 -12.29 -0.40 20.41
N LEU A 414 -12.37 0.37 19.33
CA LEU A 414 -13.23 0.07 18.19
C LEU A 414 -12.88 -1.27 17.54
N TRP A 415 -11.58 -1.56 17.39
CA TRP A 415 -11.10 -2.85 16.87
C TRP A 415 -11.55 -4.00 17.76
N LYS A 416 -11.35 -3.87 19.08
CA LYS A 416 -11.75 -4.87 20.07
C LYS A 416 -13.27 -5.09 20.09
N MET A 417 -14.06 -4.02 20.06
CA MET A 417 -15.52 -4.08 19.96
C MET A 417 -15.94 -4.91 18.75
N MET A 418 -15.36 -4.65 17.58
CA MET A 418 -15.67 -5.36 16.35
C MET A 418 -15.31 -6.84 16.44
N GLN A 419 -14.09 -7.16 16.89
CA GLN A 419 -13.62 -8.54 16.93
C GLN A 419 -14.45 -9.38 17.87
N ILE A 420 -14.65 -8.93 19.12
CA ILE A 420 -15.44 -9.67 20.10
C ILE A 420 -16.88 -9.85 19.59
N ARG A 421 -17.49 -8.80 19.02
CA ARG A 421 -18.84 -8.90 18.47
C ARG A 421 -18.94 -9.92 17.35
N PHE A 422 -17.98 -9.93 16.41
CA PHE A 422 -17.97 -10.86 15.29
C PHE A 422 -17.73 -12.30 15.75
N GLU A 423 -16.79 -12.52 16.65
CA GLU A 423 -16.43 -13.86 17.11
C GLU A 423 -17.43 -14.42 18.13
N GLU A 424 -17.83 -13.63 19.16
CA GLU A 424 -18.65 -14.16 20.25
C GLU A 424 -20.17 -14.05 19.99
N LEU A 425 -20.66 -12.92 19.42
CA LEU A 425 -22.10 -12.77 19.16
C LEU A 425 -22.50 -13.44 17.85
N HIS A 426 -21.72 -13.23 16.79
CA HIS A 426 -22.02 -13.76 15.46
C HIS A 426 -21.32 -15.09 15.16
N GLU A 427 -20.46 -15.59 16.05
CA GLU A 427 -19.75 -16.87 15.94
C GLU A 427 -18.95 -16.99 14.62
N LEU A 428 -18.28 -15.90 14.19
CA LEU A 428 -17.51 -15.84 12.96
C LEU A 428 -16.06 -16.29 13.19
N SER A 429 -15.87 -17.56 13.53
CA SER A 429 -14.54 -18.11 13.81
C SER A 429 -13.69 -18.36 12.53
N ASN A 430 -14.23 -18.13 11.34
CA ASN A 430 -13.56 -18.32 10.05
C ASN A 430 -12.76 -17.09 9.57
N LEU A 431 -12.74 -16.00 10.34
CA LEU A 431 -12.05 -14.76 9.95
C LEU A 431 -10.57 -14.82 10.31
N ILE A 432 -9.72 -14.47 9.36
CA ILE A 432 -8.29 -14.21 9.55
C ILE A 432 -8.13 -12.69 9.59
N TRP A 433 -7.81 -12.15 10.78
CA TRP A 433 -7.77 -10.72 11.05
C TRP A 433 -6.50 -10.07 10.51
N ILE A 434 -6.66 -9.17 9.54
CA ILE A 434 -5.57 -8.44 8.90
C ILE A 434 -5.59 -6.99 9.37
N CYS A 435 -4.55 -6.56 10.05
CA CYS A 435 -4.42 -5.19 10.53
C CYS A 435 -3.56 -4.35 9.56
N PRO A 436 -4.15 -3.45 8.76
CA PRO A 436 -3.41 -2.63 7.82
C PRO A 436 -2.94 -1.32 8.48
N VAL A 437 -1.93 -1.40 9.34
CA VAL A 437 -1.45 -0.26 10.16
C VAL A 437 -0.07 0.17 9.70
N THR A 438 0.09 1.46 9.38
CA THR A 438 1.39 2.09 9.16
C THR A 438 1.93 2.74 10.44
N LYS A 439 1.04 3.18 11.35
CA LYS A 439 1.39 3.82 12.63
C LYS A 439 1.41 2.79 13.77
N GLY A 440 2.58 2.48 14.30
CA GLY A 440 2.74 1.48 15.36
C GLY A 440 1.88 1.72 16.60
N ARG A 441 1.61 2.97 16.94
CA ARG A 441 0.73 3.33 18.06
C ARG A 441 -0.71 2.83 17.88
N MET A 442 -1.18 2.68 16.65
CA MET A 442 -2.53 2.21 16.33
C MET A 442 -2.65 0.67 16.28
N TYR A 443 -1.53 -0.06 16.40
CA TYR A 443 -1.55 -1.51 16.40
C TYR A 443 -2.30 -2.07 17.62
N PRO A 444 -3.38 -2.86 17.42
CA PRO A 444 -4.22 -3.32 18.54
C PRO A 444 -3.56 -4.40 19.40
N GLY A 445 -2.50 -5.04 18.93
CA GLY A 445 -1.75 -6.08 19.63
C GLY A 445 -1.86 -7.45 18.98
N ASP A 446 -0.92 -8.33 19.34
CA ASP A 446 -0.78 -9.65 18.74
C ASP A 446 -1.97 -10.58 18.99
N ASP A 447 -2.71 -10.36 20.10
CA ASP A 447 -3.89 -11.14 20.47
C ASP A 447 -5.12 -10.83 19.59
N TYR A 448 -5.08 -9.71 18.86
CA TYR A 448 -6.20 -9.22 18.04
C TYR A 448 -5.91 -9.27 16.53
N VAL A 449 -4.72 -9.73 16.13
CA VAL A 449 -4.26 -9.67 14.73
C VAL A 449 -3.58 -10.97 14.33
N ASP A 450 -3.94 -11.51 13.17
CA ASP A 450 -3.30 -12.69 12.59
C ASP A 450 -2.16 -12.31 11.65
N ILE A 451 -2.40 -11.31 10.79
CA ILE A 451 -1.49 -10.87 9.73
C ILE A 451 -1.41 -9.34 9.73
N ILE A 452 -0.22 -8.80 9.51
CA ILE A 452 -0.06 -7.36 9.30
C ILE A 452 -0.21 -7.04 7.82
N GLY A 453 -1.11 -6.10 7.52
CA GLY A 453 -1.28 -5.52 6.20
C GLY A 453 -0.44 -4.25 6.01
N CYS A 454 -0.06 -3.99 4.77
CA CYS A 454 0.57 -2.75 4.37
C CYS A 454 -0.05 -2.28 3.06
N ASP A 455 -0.51 -1.02 2.99
CA ASP A 455 -1.08 -0.43 1.78
C ASP A 455 -0.07 0.57 1.21
N ILE A 456 0.50 0.27 0.04
CA ILE A 456 1.54 1.09 -0.58
C ILE A 456 1.22 1.34 -2.06
N PHE A 457 1.09 2.62 -2.39
CA PHE A 457 0.73 3.06 -3.73
C PHE A 457 1.91 3.79 -4.36
N ASN A 458 2.65 3.12 -5.21
CA ASN A 458 3.69 3.74 -6.03
C ASN A 458 3.58 3.28 -7.49
N ASN A 459 4.10 4.11 -8.40
CA ASN A 459 4.07 3.85 -9.84
C ASN A 459 5.36 3.20 -10.34
N SER A 460 6.25 2.78 -9.44
CA SER A 460 7.50 2.10 -9.78
C SER A 460 7.42 0.64 -9.38
N ASP A 461 8.09 -0.19 -10.15
CA ASP A 461 8.22 -1.61 -9.91
C ASP A 461 9.33 -1.84 -8.87
N ASN A 462 8.97 -1.74 -7.59
CA ASN A 462 9.88 -2.00 -6.47
C ASN A 462 9.23 -2.91 -5.44
N ALA A 463 10.05 -3.55 -4.61
CA ALA A 463 9.59 -4.51 -3.61
C ALA A 463 8.89 -3.88 -2.41
N ASN A 464 8.96 -2.56 -2.24
CA ASN A 464 8.47 -1.84 -1.07
C ASN A 464 9.09 -2.31 0.26
N LEU A 465 10.38 -2.57 0.25
CA LEU A 465 11.12 -3.11 1.41
C LEU A 465 10.97 -2.23 2.66
N GLN A 466 10.92 -0.89 2.53
CA GLN A 466 10.69 0.00 3.68
C GLN A 466 9.37 -0.28 4.37
N GLY A 467 8.30 -0.51 3.60
CA GLY A 467 7.00 -0.88 4.16
C GLY A 467 7.08 -2.17 4.95
N MET A 468 7.72 -3.20 4.39
CA MET A 468 7.91 -4.47 5.09
C MET A 468 8.74 -4.33 6.37
N LEU A 469 9.82 -3.56 6.34
CA LEU A 469 10.63 -3.31 7.54
C LEU A 469 9.85 -2.56 8.63
N ASN A 470 8.98 -1.64 8.24
CA ASN A 470 8.13 -0.92 9.18
C ASN A 470 7.10 -1.87 9.82
N THR A 471 6.47 -2.76 9.04
CA THR A 471 5.51 -3.74 9.57
C THR A 471 6.19 -4.78 10.46
N ASP A 472 7.37 -5.26 10.09
CA ASP A 472 8.18 -6.17 10.90
C ASP A 472 8.48 -5.59 12.30
N ALA A 473 8.79 -4.30 12.35
CA ALA A 473 9.10 -3.61 13.61
C ALA A 473 7.91 -3.56 14.57
N LEU A 474 6.66 -3.60 14.07
CA LEU A 474 5.46 -3.57 14.91
C LEU A 474 5.30 -4.83 15.76
N THR A 475 5.66 -5.97 15.20
CA THR A 475 5.43 -7.29 15.81
C THR A 475 6.73 -8.03 16.14
N LEU A 476 7.88 -7.39 16.00
CA LEU A 476 9.19 -8.05 16.15
C LEU A 476 9.32 -9.32 15.29
N ASN A 477 8.74 -9.30 14.11
CA ASN A 477 8.68 -10.40 13.12
C ASN A 477 7.82 -11.61 13.56
N THR A 478 6.97 -11.49 14.55
CA THR A 478 6.13 -12.62 15.01
C THR A 478 4.92 -12.89 14.13
N LYS A 479 4.51 -11.92 13.31
CA LYS A 479 3.37 -12.04 12.39
C LYS A 479 3.84 -12.06 10.93
N MET A 480 3.10 -12.75 10.07
CA MET A 480 3.29 -12.65 8.62
C MET A 480 2.85 -11.28 8.11
N THR A 481 3.47 -10.82 7.01
CA THR A 481 3.17 -9.52 6.42
C THR A 481 2.72 -9.65 4.97
N ALA A 482 1.75 -8.82 4.58
CA ALA A 482 1.20 -8.78 3.23
C ALA A 482 1.14 -7.35 2.69
N LEU A 483 1.37 -7.16 1.39
CA LEU A 483 1.09 -5.94 0.67
C LEU A 483 -0.40 -5.95 0.30
N THR A 484 -1.23 -5.46 1.22
CA THR A 484 -2.68 -5.65 1.15
C THR A 484 -3.34 -4.81 0.08
N GLU A 485 -2.80 -3.63 -0.24
CA GLU A 485 -3.22 -2.84 -1.40
C GLU A 485 -2.01 -2.21 -2.11
N CYS A 486 -2.00 -2.33 -3.44
CA CYS A 486 -1.00 -1.71 -4.31
C CYS A 486 -1.59 -1.44 -5.69
N PHE A 487 -0.97 -0.59 -6.49
CA PHE A 487 -1.46 -0.36 -7.86
C PHE A 487 -1.36 -1.61 -8.74
N PHE A 488 -0.31 -2.38 -8.58
CA PHE A 488 -0.08 -3.65 -9.26
C PHE A 488 0.92 -4.50 -8.46
N THR A 489 0.89 -5.80 -8.66
CA THR A 489 1.86 -6.72 -8.05
C THR A 489 3.27 -6.39 -8.55
N PRO A 490 4.25 -6.14 -7.66
CA PRO A 490 5.64 -5.92 -8.06
C PRO A 490 6.24 -7.14 -8.78
N ASP A 491 7.31 -6.92 -9.55
CA ASP A 491 8.04 -7.98 -10.22
C ASP A 491 8.56 -9.02 -9.21
N PRO A 492 8.21 -10.32 -9.35
CA PRO A 492 8.61 -11.34 -8.41
C PRO A 492 10.14 -11.51 -8.24
N ASP A 493 10.91 -11.29 -9.32
CA ASP A 493 12.38 -11.30 -9.24
C ASP A 493 12.90 -10.17 -8.33
N ILE A 494 12.26 -8.99 -8.38
CA ILE A 494 12.60 -7.87 -7.52
C ILE A 494 12.22 -8.18 -6.06
N LEU A 495 11.03 -8.74 -5.82
CA LEU A 495 10.61 -9.16 -4.48
C LEU A 495 11.60 -10.12 -3.84
N TYR A 496 12.03 -11.11 -4.60
CA TYR A 496 13.00 -12.11 -4.14
C TYR A 496 14.39 -11.52 -3.92
N ARG A 497 14.91 -10.76 -4.90
CA ARG A 497 16.21 -10.10 -4.84
C ARG A 497 16.34 -9.19 -3.63
N GLU A 498 15.28 -8.44 -3.32
CA GLU A 498 15.25 -7.49 -2.21
C GLU A 498 14.88 -8.13 -0.86
N ASN A 499 14.76 -9.46 -0.82
CA ASN A 499 14.33 -10.20 0.38
C ASN A 499 13.03 -9.63 0.96
N CYS A 500 12.08 -9.31 0.07
CA CYS A 500 10.83 -8.63 0.37
C CYS A 500 9.63 -9.42 -0.20
N MET A 501 9.59 -10.73 0.07
CA MET A 501 8.52 -11.62 -0.37
C MET A 501 7.28 -11.42 0.49
N TRP A 502 6.44 -10.47 0.09
CA TRP A 502 5.12 -10.28 0.69
C TRP A 502 4.28 -11.56 0.56
N LEU A 503 3.48 -11.86 1.58
CA LEU A 503 2.62 -13.06 1.55
C LEU A 503 1.66 -13.04 0.36
N TRP A 504 1.09 -11.89 0.07
CA TRP A 504 0.40 -11.57 -1.19
C TRP A 504 0.54 -10.10 -1.55
N CYS A 505 0.17 -9.77 -2.80
CA CYS A 505 0.10 -8.39 -3.29
C CYS A 505 -1.30 -8.14 -3.86
N GLY A 506 -2.11 -7.34 -3.14
CA GLY A 506 -3.49 -6.99 -3.52
C GLY A 506 -3.53 -5.85 -4.53
N ALA A 507 -3.62 -6.17 -5.83
CA ALA A 507 -3.72 -5.18 -6.89
C ALA A 507 -5.11 -4.53 -6.93
N LEU A 508 -5.16 -3.19 -7.09
CA LEU A 508 -6.41 -2.42 -7.09
C LEU A 508 -7.28 -2.68 -8.32
N ASP A 509 -8.58 -2.48 -8.14
CA ASP A 509 -9.64 -2.64 -9.12
C ASP A 509 -9.84 -1.43 -10.05
N GLY A 510 -10.83 -1.53 -10.93
CA GLY A 510 -11.33 -0.48 -11.79
C GLY A 510 -10.25 0.14 -12.67
N LYS A 511 -10.14 1.45 -12.70
CA LYS A 511 -9.23 2.21 -13.56
C LYS A 511 -7.75 1.83 -13.45
N TYR A 512 -7.37 1.15 -12.39
CA TYR A 512 -5.99 0.68 -12.21
C TYR A 512 -5.67 -0.51 -13.10
N LEU A 513 -6.68 -1.28 -13.50
CA LEU A 513 -6.54 -2.43 -14.38
C LEU A 513 -7.40 -2.34 -15.64
N ILE A 514 -8.68 -1.96 -15.52
CA ILE A 514 -9.67 -1.97 -16.61
C ILE A 514 -10.24 -0.57 -16.89
N ASN A 515 -10.66 -0.34 -18.13
CA ASN A 515 -11.45 0.82 -18.52
C ASN A 515 -12.97 0.53 -18.39
N SER A 516 -13.80 1.50 -18.67
CA SER A 516 -15.27 1.38 -18.62
C SER A 516 -15.87 0.33 -19.58
N GLU A 517 -15.08 -0.11 -20.57
CA GLU A 517 -15.47 -1.16 -21.53
C GLU A 517 -15.00 -2.56 -21.10
N GLY A 518 -14.33 -2.68 -19.93
CA GLY A 518 -13.80 -3.93 -19.42
C GLY A 518 -12.55 -4.45 -20.13
N TYR A 519 -11.78 -3.54 -20.77
CA TYR A 519 -10.47 -3.85 -21.35
C TYR A 519 -9.35 -3.32 -20.47
N MET A 520 -8.20 -4.00 -20.52
CA MET A 520 -7.00 -3.58 -19.81
C MET A 520 -6.55 -2.18 -20.22
N THR A 521 -6.31 -1.30 -19.23
CA THR A 521 -5.88 0.09 -19.50
C THR A 521 -4.42 0.19 -19.94
N GLY A 522 -3.55 -0.70 -19.44
CA GLY A 522 -2.09 -0.64 -19.67
C GLY A 522 -1.38 0.53 -18.97
N ASN A 523 -2.09 1.33 -18.16
CA ASN A 523 -1.53 2.54 -17.53
C ASN A 523 -0.60 2.22 -16.36
N TYR A 524 -0.89 1.17 -15.61
CA TYR A 524 -0.13 0.77 -14.41
C TYR A 524 0.69 -0.49 -14.63
N ILE A 525 0.17 -1.45 -15.35
CA ILE A 525 0.84 -2.70 -15.67
C ILE A 525 0.62 -3.05 -17.14
N SER A 526 1.67 -3.48 -17.83
CA SER A 526 1.56 -3.98 -19.20
C SER A 526 1.10 -5.45 -19.24
N VAL A 527 0.57 -5.89 -20.38
CA VAL A 527 0.18 -7.31 -20.60
C VAL A 527 1.39 -8.23 -20.41
N SER A 528 2.57 -7.82 -20.85
CA SER A 528 3.80 -8.63 -20.71
C SER A 528 4.22 -8.78 -19.25
N GLN A 529 4.17 -7.73 -18.45
CA GLN A 529 4.44 -7.78 -17.01
C GLN A 529 3.40 -8.65 -16.28
N MET A 530 2.11 -8.49 -16.59
CA MET A 530 1.06 -9.33 -16.03
C MET A 530 1.29 -10.81 -16.36
N LYS A 531 1.61 -11.15 -17.61
CA LYS A 531 1.97 -12.51 -18.01
C LYS A 531 3.17 -13.05 -17.24
N LYS A 532 4.20 -12.22 -17.06
CA LYS A 532 5.36 -12.59 -16.25
C LYS A 532 4.93 -12.93 -14.83
N ILE A 533 4.20 -12.05 -14.15
CA ILE A 533 3.76 -12.22 -12.76
C ILE A 533 2.95 -13.50 -12.60
N TYR A 534 1.91 -13.70 -13.41
CA TYR A 534 0.99 -14.83 -13.24
C TYR A 534 1.55 -16.18 -13.68
N ASN A 535 2.69 -16.24 -14.37
CA ASN A 535 3.36 -17.48 -14.81
C ASN A 535 4.75 -17.63 -14.21
N HIS A 536 5.07 -16.89 -13.14
CA HIS A 536 6.38 -16.91 -12.50
C HIS A 536 6.43 -17.98 -11.39
N GLU A 537 7.55 -18.69 -11.26
CA GLU A 537 7.74 -19.72 -10.22
C GLU A 537 7.66 -19.19 -8.77
N LEU A 538 7.90 -17.90 -8.57
CA LEU A 538 7.82 -17.24 -7.26
C LEU A 538 6.41 -16.70 -6.94
N THR A 539 5.44 -16.87 -7.83
CA THR A 539 4.04 -16.49 -7.60
C THR A 539 3.13 -17.70 -7.61
N ILE A 540 2.03 -17.60 -6.90
CA ILE A 540 1.00 -18.63 -6.84
C ILE A 540 -0.29 -18.05 -7.41
N ALA A 541 -0.83 -18.69 -8.43
CA ALA A 541 -2.15 -18.46 -8.98
C ALA A 541 -3.16 -19.46 -8.41
N ARG A 542 -4.46 -19.28 -8.68
CA ARG A 542 -5.53 -20.10 -8.09
C ARG A 542 -5.36 -21.59 -8.32
N ASP A 543 -4.95 -21.98 -9.52
CA ASP A 543 -4.75 -23.38 -9.91
C ASP A 543 -3.53 -24.06 -9.26
N GLU A 544 -2.74 -23.30 -8.51
CA GLU A 544 -1.56 -23.79 -7.76
C GLU A 544 -1.79 -23.80 -6.24
N LEU A 545 -2.96 -23.32 -5.78
CA LEU A 545 -3.30 -23.40 -4.36
C LEU A 545 -3.44 -24.86 -3.91
N SER A 546 -2.81 -25.20 -2.79
CA SER A 546 -2.85 -26.52 -2.16
C SER A 546 -3.11 -26.40 -0.66
N ILE A 547 -4.32 -25.96 -0.32
CA ILE A 547 -4.79 -25.89 1.08
C ILE A 547 -5.46 -27.25 1.36
N ASP A 548 -4.75 -28.15 2.06
CA ASP A 548 -5.18 -29.50 2.40
C ASP A 548 -6.00 -29.53 3.71
#